data_bde1389cb0fbdbbfd4f07ce6193cfd8c
#
_entry.id   bde1389cb0fbdbbfd4f07ce6193cfd8c
#
_cell.length_a   1.000
_cell.length_b   1.000
_cell.length_c   1.000
_cell.angle_alpha   90.00
_cell.angle_beta   90.00
_cell.angle_gamma   90.00
#
_symmetry.space_group_name_H-M   'P 1'
#
loop_
_entity.id
_entity.type
_entity.pdbx_description
1 polymer ?
#
loop_
_entity_poly.entity_id
_entity_poly.type
_entity_poly.pdbx_seq_one_letter_code
_entity_poly.pdbx_strand_id
1 'polypeptide(L)'
;MIRLFVNVDHVATIREARKTIEPNPLKAALLAEKAGAQGITIHLREDRRHIQDEDVRIIRKKISTPLNLEMAPTKEMVKFALEIEPYQVSLVPEKREEITTEGGLDVCSQETILSEIKEKMHLKNILLSLFIDPDEKQVDAAK
;
A
#
# COMPACT_ATOMS: atom_id res chain seq x y z
N MET A 1 -13.22 0.36 17.62
CA MET A 1 -12.52 1.68 17.66
C MET A 1 -11.94 1.94 16.29
N ILE A 2 -12.15 3.12 15.72
CA ILE A 2 -11.57 3.55 14.44
C ILE A 2 -10.09 3.89 14.67
N ARG A 3 -9.21 3.42 13.79
CA ARG A 3 -7.78 3.73 13.83
C ARG A 3 -7.40 4.66 12.67
N LEU A 4 -6.53 5.63 12.93
CA LEU A 4 -6.02 6.56 11.93
C LEU A 4 -4.70 6.04 11.35
N PHE A 5 -4.70 5.77 10.06
CA PHE A 5 -3.50 5.52 9.26
C PHE A 5 -3.21 6.76 8.41
N VAL A 6 -1.97 7.23 8.43
CA VAL A 6 -1.56 8.43 7.69
C VAL A 6 -0.78 8.03 6.44
N ASN A 7 -1.27 8.44 5.28
CA ASN A 7 -0.57 8.26 4.01
C ASN A 7 0.49 9.35 3.81
N VAL A 8 1.70 8.96 3.43
CA VAL A 8 2.84 9.87 3.23
C VAL A 8 3.38 9.89 1.79
N ASP A 9 2.66 9.32 0.82
CA ASP A 9 3.10 9.22 -0.57
C ASP A 9 3.42 10.56 -1.21
N HIS A 10 2.60 11.58 -0.96
CA HIS A 10 2.78 12.88 -1.59
C HIS A 10 4.03 13.63 -1.10
N VAL A 11 4.58 13.26 0.04
CA VAL A 11 5.90 13.72 0.48
C VAL A 11 6.98 13.22 -0.50
N ALA A 12 6.90 11.93 -0.86
CA ALA A 12 7.78 11.36 -1.88
C ALA A 12 7.52 11.95 -3.28
N THR A 13 6.26 12.23 -3.64
CA THR A 13 5.92 12.90 -4.91
C THR A 13 6.66 14.23 -5.06
N ILE A 14 6.70 15.04 -4.01
CA ILE A 14 7.42 16.33 -4.03
C ILE A 14 8.94 16.09 -4.18
N ARG A 15 9.50 15.11 -3.48
CA ARG A 15 10.91 14.73 -3.58
C ARG A 15 11.27 14.34 -5.03
N GLU A 16 10.49 13.47 -5.64
CA GLU A 16 10.73 12.99 -7.01
C GLU A 16 10.57 14.09 -8.04
N ALA A 17 9.57 14.97 -7.90
CA ALA A 17 9.37 16.13 -8.78
C ALA A 17 10.56 17.10 -8.73
N ARG A 18 11.18 17.24 -7.55
CA ARG A 18 12.37 18.10 -7.37
C ARG A 18 13.69 17.40 -7.71
N LYS A 19 13.67 16.07 -7.91
CA LYS A 19 14.88 15.23 -8.10
C LYS A 19 15.93 15.46 -7.01
N THR A 20 15.48 15.43 -5.74
CA THR A 20 16.31 15.68 -4.56
C THR A 20 16.13 14.56 -3.53
N ILE A 21 16.83 14.65 -2.39
CA ILE A 21 16.67 13.72 -1.25
C ILE A 21 15.61 14.19 -0.24
N GLU A 22 15.12 15.41 -0.38
CA GLU A 22 14.11 16.03 0.51
C GLU A 22 12.93 16.59 -0.31
N PRO A 23 11.70 16.57 0.23
CA PRO A 23 11.33 16.10 1.57
C PRO A 23 11.38 14.56 1.68
N ASN A 24 11.70 14.05 2.87
CA ASN A 24 11.89 12.63 3.11
C ASN A 24 10.60 11.99 3.69
N PRO A 25 10.00 10.97 3.05
CA PRO A 25 8.77 10.32 3.52
C PRO A 25 8.93 9.63 4.89
N LEU A 26 10.12 9.11 5.22
CA LEU A 26 10.38 8.55 6.55
C LEU A 26 10.23 9.62 7.65
N LYS A 27 10.77 10.82 7.44
CA LYS A 27 10.62 11.91 8.42
C LYS A 27 9.15 12.27 8.65
N ALA A 28 8.36 12.27 7.57
CA ALA A 28 6.92 12.50 7.67
C ALA A 28 6.20 11.38 8.41
N ALA A 29 6.53 10.12 8.14
CA ALA A 29 5.98 8.96 8.84
C ALA A 29 6.27 9.02 10.35
N LEU A 30 7.52 9.28 10.75
CA LEU A 30 7.90 9.41 12.16
C LEU A 30 7.23 10.62 12.85
N LEU A 31 7.02 11.71 12.12
CA LEU A 31 6.27 12.86 12.64
C LEU A 31 4.79 12.52 12.85
N ALA A 32 4.18 11.79 11.91
CA ALA A 32 2.80 11.32 12.04
C ALA A 32 2.63 10.39 13.25
N GLU A 33 3.55 9.44 13.47
CA GLU A 33 3.54 8.60 14.68
C GLU A 33 3.63 9.44 15.96
N LYS A 34 4.57 10.38 15.99
CA LYS A 34 4.72 11.29 17.15
C LYS A 34 3.46 12.13 17.41
N ALA A 35 2.70 12.45 16.36
CA ALA A 35 1.43 13.17 16.46
C ALA A 35 0.24 12.26 16.82
N GLY A 36 0.43 10.94 16.96
CA GLY A 36 -0.59 10.00 17.41
C GLY A 36 -1.23 9.17 16.29
N ALA A 37 -0.64 9.12 15.09
CA ALA A 37 -1.05 8.19 14.06
C ALA A 37 -0.93 6.75 14.56
N GLN A 38 -1.92 5.91 14.26
CA GLN A 38 -1.99 4.52 14.70
C GLN A 38 -1.49 3.54 13.63
N GLY A 39 -1.06 4.06 12.51
CA GLY A 39 -0.41 3.36 11.41
C GLY A 39 0.03 4.32 10.32
N ILE A 40 0.87 3.82 9.45
CA ILE A 40 1.36 4.53 8.27
C ILE A 40 0.90 3.79 7.03
N THR A 41 0.45 4.53 6.03
CA THR A 41 0.14 4.00 4.70
C THR A 41 1.13 4.55 3.69
N ILE A 42 1.63 3.69 2.83
CA ILE A 42 2.43 4.04 1.66
C ILE A 42 1.99 3.19 0.48
N HIS A 43 2.01 3.76 -0.72
CA HIS A 43 1.72 3.08 -1.96
C HIS A 43 3.00 2.91 -2.79
N LEU A 44 3.46 1.66 -2.94
CA LEU A 44 4.52 1.33 -3.87
C LEU A 44 3.91 1.00 -5.23
N ARG A 45 3.90 1.96 -6.14
CA ARG A 45 3.42 1.75 -7.51
C ARG A 45 4.44 0.98 -8.35
N GLU A 46 3.96 0.23 -9.33
CA GLU A 46 4.82 -0.47 -10.29
C GLU A 46 5.78 0.48 -11.03
N ASP A 47 5.33 1.70 -11.32
CA ASP A 47 6.14 2.71 -12.03
C ASP A 47 7.07 3.54 -11.13
N ARG A 48 7.02 3.33 -9.80
CA ARG A 48 7.86 4.01 -8.80
C ARG A 48 7.84 5.54 -8.92
N ARG A 49 6.71 6.14 -9.30
CA ARG A 49 6.62 7.60 -9.52
C ARG A 49 6.78 8.45 -8.25
N HIS A 50 6.68 7.84 -7.07
CA HIS A 50 6.85 8.52 -5.78
C HIS A 50 7.61 7.67 -4.75
N ILE A 51 6.96 6.79 -4.01
CA ILE A 51 7.62 5.86 -3.08
C ILE A 51 8.53 4.91 -3.85
N GLN A 52 9.75 4.72 -3.35
CA GLN A 52 10.75 3.81 -3.88
C GLN A 52 10.85 2.57 -2.99
N ASP A 53 11.38 1.48 -3.51
CA ASP A 53 11.57 0.22 -2.76
C ASP A 53 12.35 0.44 -1.46
N GLU A 54 13.37 1.31 -1.50
CA GLU A 54 14.18 1.64 -0.32
C GLU A 54 13.40 2.43 0.73
N ASP A 55 12.47 3.31 0.32
CA ASP A 55 11.58 4.00 1.26
C ASP A 55 10.75 3.00 2.05
N VAL A 56 10.19 1.98 1.36
CA VAL A 56 9.37 0.93 2.02
C VAL A 56 10.21 0.17 3.04
N ARG A 57 11.43 -0.27 2.66
CA ARG A 57 12.34 -1.00 3.55
C ARG A 57 12.70 -0.20 4.80
N ILE A 58 13.07 1.07 4.61
CA ILE A 58 13.47 1.95 5.70
C ILE A 58 12.28 2.29 6.60
N ILE A 59 11.13 2.66 6.02
CA ILE A 59 9.92 2.96 6.78
C ILE A 59 9.53 1.74 7.61
N ARG A 60 9.40 0.55 6.99
CA ARG A 60 9.06 -0.69 7.69
C ARG A 60 9.98 -0.99 8.88
N LYS A 61 11.26 -0.70 8.75
CA LYS A 61 12.27 -0.92 9.80
C LYS A 61 12.23 0.11 10.92
N LYS A 62 11.79 1.34 10.63
CA LYS A 62 11.96 2.50 11.54
C LYS A 62 10.69 2.91 12.27
N ILE A 63 9.51 2.66 11.69
CA ILE A 63 8.25 2.94 12.37
C ILE A 63 7.96 1.88 13.43
N SER A 64 7.26 2.28 14.46
CA SER A 64 6.78 1.40 15.55
C SER A 64 5.31 1.02 15.37
N THR A 65 4.57 1.79 14.58
CA THR A 65 3.17 1.54 14.26
C THR A 65 3.00 0.57 13.07
N PRO A 66 1.82 -0.03 12.89
CA PRO A 66 1.52 -0.86 11.73
C PRO A 66 1.77 -0.15 10.40
N LEU A 67 2.40 -0.84 9.45
CA LEU A 67 2.53 -0.42 8.06
C LEU A 67 1.42 -1.02 7.21
N ASN A 68 0.66 -0.20 6.50
CA ASN A 68 -0.20 -0.60 5.40
C ASN A 68 0.52 -0.31 4.08
N LEU A 69 0.81 -1.35 3.30
CA LEU A 69 1.42 -1.24 1.98
C LEU A 69 0.34 -1.35 0.91
N GLU A 70 0.08 -0.26 0.19
CA GLU A 70 -0.76 -0.28 -1.00
C GLU A 70 0.06 -0.71 -2.21
N MET A 71 -0.51 -1.58 -3.05
CA MET A 71 0.19 -2.12 -4.21
C MET A 71 -0.77 -2.74 -5.23
N ALA A 72 -0.34 -2.86 -6.48
CA ALA A 72 -1.04 -3.64 -7.50
C ALA A 72 -0.96 -5.16 -7.22
N PRO A 73 -1.95 -5.97 -7.64
CA PRO A 73 -1.96 -7.43 -7.44
C PRO A 73 -1.05 -8.16 -8.44
N THR A 74 0.18 -7.70 -8.64
CA THR A 74 1.15 -8.30 -9.56
C THR A 74 2.13 -9.23 -8.86
N LYS A 75 2.71 -10.17 -9.59
CA LYS A 75 3.67 -11.13 -9.04
C LYS A 75 4.89 -10.44 -8.39
N GLU A 76 5.35 -9.35 -9.00
CA GLU A 76 6.47 -8.56 -8.49
C GLU A 76 6.13 -7.95 -7.13
N MET A 77 4.98 -7.25 -7.05
CA MET A 77 4.55 -6.61 -5.81
C MET A 77 4.24 -7.61 -4.70
N VAL A 78 3.61 -8.73 -5.04
CA VAL A 78 3.37 -9.82 -4.08
C VAL A 78 4.68 -10.36 -3.50
N LYS A 79 5.68 -10.62 -4.37
CA LYS A 79 7.01 -11.05 -3.90
C LYS A 79 7.65 -10.03 -2.97
N PHE A 80 7.58 -8.76 -3.32
CA PHE A 80 8.12 -7.67 -2.52
C PHE A 80 7.40 -7.56 -1.16
N ALA A 81 6.07 -7.62 -1.15
CA ALA A 81 5.31 -7.59 0.11
C ALA A 81 5.65 -8.76 1.04
N LEU A 82 5.85 -9.97 0.49
CA LEU A 82 6.25 -11.15 1.27
C LEU A 82 7.68 -11.03 1.84
N GLU A 83 8.56 -10.24 1.21
CA GLU A 83 9.89 -9.91 1.71
C GLU A 83 9.82 -8.85 2.84
N ILE A 84 8.99 -7.82 2.68
CA ILE A 84 8.87 -6.71 3.63
C ILE A 84 8.07 -7.12 4.89
N GLU A 85 7.11 -8.02 4.74
CA GLU A 85 6.17 -8.45 5.78
C GLU A 85 5.52 -7.26 6.49
N PRO A 86 4.76 -6.40 5.76
CA PRO A 86 4.01 -5.32 6.38
C PRO A 86 2.90 -5.88 7.27
N TYR A 87 2.32 -5.05 8.13
CA TYR A 87 1.15 -5.44 8.92
C TYR A 87 -0.07 -5.74 8.03
N GLN A 88 -0.25 -4.94 6.98
CA GLN A 88 -1.35 -5.06 6.03
C GLN A 88 -0.88 -4.75 4.62
N VAL A 89 -1.45 -5.42 3.66
CA VAL A 89 -1.41 -5.10 2.23
C VAL A 89 -2.80 -4.66 1.80
N SER A 90 -2.90 -3.53 1.10
CA SER A 90 -4.12 -3.09 0.42
C SER A 90 -3.89 -3.20 -1.08
N LEU A 91 -4.64 -4.10 -1.73
CA LEU A 91 -4.57 -4.24 -3.18
C LEU A 91 -5.40 -3.16 -3.85
N VAL A 92 -4.77 -2.43 -4.75
CA VAL A 92 -5.37 -1.33 -5.51
C VAL A 92 -5.18 -1.56 -7.01
N PRO A 93 -6.11 -1.12 -7.86
CA PRO A 93 -5.86 -1.10 -9.31
C PRO A 93 -4.85 -0.03 -9.65
N GLU A 94 -3.98 -0.32 -10.62
CA GLU A 94 -3.03 0.66 -11.16
C GLU A 94 -3.16 0.76 -12.66
N LYS A 95 -3.45 1.96 -13.16
CA LYS A 95 -3.36 2.31 -14.56
C LYS A 95 -2.31 3.40 -14.73
N ARG A 96 -1.46 3.26 -15.74
CA ARG A 96 -0.32 4.18 -15.94
C ARG A 96 -0.74 5.63 -16.20
N GLU A 97 -1.88 5.80 -16.86
CA GLU A 97 -2.40 7.10 -17.25
C GLU A 97 -3.12 7.83 -16.11
N GLU A 98 -3.50 7.14 -15.05
CA GLU A 98 -4.16 7.76 -13.90
C GLU A 98 -3.16 8.47 -12.99
N ILE A 99 -3.49 9.70 -12.58
CA ILE A 99 -2.69 10.46 -11.61
C ILE A 99 -2.89 9.88 -10.21
N THR A 100 -4.14 9.53 -9.90
CA THR A 100 -4.55 8.86 -8.65
C THR A 100 -5.35 7.62 -9.00
N THR A 101 -5.57 6.73 -8.02
CA THR A 101 -6.42 5.56 -8.22
C THR A 101 -7.88 5.99 -8.40
N GLU A 102 -8.42 5.77 -9.58
CA GLU A 102 -9.82 6.04 -9.94
C GLU A 102 -10.55 4.71 -10.14
N GLY A 103 -11.56 4.43 -9.33
CA GLY A 103 -12.27 3.16 -9.32
C GLY A 103 -11.58 2.05 -8.54
N GLY A 104 -12.33 1.00 -8.23
CA GLY A 104 -11.87 -0.14 -7.45
C GLY A 104 -11.32 -1.29 -8.31
N LEU A 105 -10.75 -2.30 -7.65
CA LEU A 105 -10.42 -3.58 -8.26
C LEU A 105 -11.69 -4.28 -8.75
N ASP A 106 -11.62 -4.88 -9.92
CA ASP A 106 -12.63 -5.83 -10.37
C ASP A 106 -12.35 -7.21 -9.74
N VAL A 107 -12.88 -7.40 -8.55
CA VAL A 107 -12.69 -8.65 -7.78
C VAL A 107 -13.33 -9.83 -8.49
N CYS A 108 -14.52 -9.63 -9.08
CA CYS A 108 -15.26 -10.69 -9.74
C CYS A 108 -14.46 -11.34 -10.88
N SER A 109 -13.75 -10.55 -11.68
CA SER A 109 -12.93 -11.06 -12.77
C SER A 109 -11.58 -11.61 -12.34
N GLN A 110 -11.11 -11.28 -11.14
CA GLN A 110 -9.77 -11.61 -10.62
C GLN A 110 -9.79 -12.56 -9.43
N GLU A 111 -10.92 -13.19 -9.12
CA GLU A 111 -11.13 -14.01 -7.92
C GLU A 111 -10.02 -15.05 -7.70
N THR A 112 -9.63 -15.78 -8.74
CA THR A 112 -8.59 -16.82 -8.64
C THR A 112 -7.24 -16.23 -8.21
N ILE A 113 -6.81 -15.13 -8.84
CA ILE A 113 -5.52 -14.48 -8.56
C ILE A 113 -5.54 -13.88 -7.15
N LEU A 114 -6.64 -13.22 -6.77
CA LEU A 114 -6.77 -12.59 -5.47
C LEU A 114 -6.82 -13.63 -4.34
N SER A 115 -7.46 -14.79 -4.57
CA SER A 115 -7.45 -15.91 -3.63
C SER A 115 -6.04 -16.47 -3.42
N GLU A 116 -5.26 -16.66 -4.49
CA GLU A 116 -3.84 -17.08 -4.36
C GLU A 116 -3.01 -16.06 -3.58
N ILE A 117 -3.23 -14.77 -3.78
CA ILE A 117 -2.55 -13.71 -3.04
C ILE A 117 -2.95 -13.76 -1.58
N LYS A 118 -4.25 -13.90 -1.28
CA LYS A 118 -4.78 -14.03 0.08
C LYS A 118 -4.11 -15.16 0.84
N GLU A 119 -4.00 -16.35 0.25
CA GLU A 119 -3.33 -17.49 0.87
C GLU A 119 -1.86 -17.19 1.21
N LYS A 120 -1.12 -16.60 0.24
CA LYS A 120 0.30 -16.24 0.46
C LYS A 120 0.46 -15.21 1.59
N MET A 121 -0.40 -14.18 1.63
CA MET A 121 -0.37 -13.17 2.69
C MET A 121 -0.74 -13.77 4.04
N HIS A 122 -1.76 -14.64 4.08
CA HIS A 122 -2.19 -15.31 5.30
C HIS A 122 -1.07 -16.18 5.92
N LEU A 123 -0.31 -16.91 5.10
CA LEU A 123 0.84 -17.72 5.56
C LEU A 123 1.92 -16.89 6.26
N LYS A 124 1.97 -15.60 5.99
CA LYS A 124 2.90 -14.64 6.61
C LYS A 124 2.25 -13.76 7.68
N ASN A 125 0.99 -14.05 8.06
CA ASN A 125 0.20 -13.23 8.98
C ASN A 125 0.04 -11.76 8.53
N ILE A 126 0.04 -11.50 7.22
CA ILE A 126 -0.20 -10.20 6.63
C ILE A 126 -1.70 -10.07 6.38
N LEU A 127 -2.33 -9.02 6.92
CA LEU A 127 -3.72 -8.71 6.63
C LEU A 127 -3.87 -8.27 5.18
N LEU A 128 -4.92 -8.76 4.51
CA LEU A 128 -5.24 -8.35 3.14
C LEU A 128 -6.49 -7.49 3.13
N SER A 129 -6.42 -6.37 2.44
CA SER A 129 -7.53 -5.46 2.14
C SER A 129 -7.62 -5.25 0.64
N LEU A 130 -8.84 -5.04 0.14
CA LEU A 130 -9.10 -4.77 -1.27
C LEU A 130 -9.71 -3.38 -1.42
N PHE A 131 -9.17 -2.58 -2.31
CA PHE A 131 -9.76 -1.30 -2.71
C PHE A 131 -10.80 -1.56 -3.81
N ILE A 132 -12.08 -1.51 -3.45
CA ILE A 132 -13.20 -1.88 -4.32
C ILE A 132 -14.19 -0.74 -4.46
N ASP A 133 -14.93 -0.72 -5.56
CA ASP A 133 -16.10 0.14 -5.71
C ASP A 133 -17.26 -0.31 -4.80
N PRO A 134 -18.17 0.60 -4.41
CA PRO A 134 -19.33 0.27 -3.58
C PRO A 134 -20.43 -0.43 -4.41
N ASP A 135 -20.08 -1.49 -5.11
CA ASP A 135 -20.95 -2.36 -5.89
C ASP A 135 -21.19 -3.67 -5.13
N GLU A 136 -22.45 -4.10 -5.04
CA GLU A 136 -22.83 -5.29 -4.27
C GLU A 136 -22.09 -6.56 -4.75
N LYS A 137 -21.87 -6.71 -6.07
CA LYS A 137 -21.18 -7.89 -6.61
C LYS A 137 -19.71 -7.90 -6.21
N GLN A 138 -19.06 -6.72 -6.23
CA GLN A 138 -17.66 -6.59 -5.80
C GLN A 138 -17.53 -6.86 -4.30
N VAL A 139 -18.45 -6.36 -3.48
CA VAL A 139 -18.48 -6.61 -2.03
C VAL A 139 -18.71 -8.10 -1.73
N ASP A 140 -19.63 -8.76 -2.46
CA ASP A 140 -19.89 -10.19 -2.25
C ASP A 140 -18.70 -11.06 -2.69
N ALA A 141 -18.07 -10.73 -3.80
CA ALA A 141 -16.87 -11.43 -4.28
C ALA A 141 -15.64 -11.23 -3.35
N ALA A 142 -15.60 -10.13 -2.59
CA ALA A 142 -14.50 -9.80 -1.67
C ALA A 142 -14.60 -10.51 -0.31
N LYS A 143 -15.68 -11.21 -0.01
CA LYS A 143 -15.89 -11.96 1.25
C LYS A 143 -15.11 -13.26 1.26
#